data_d9466c407722742a7d04116dbc952732
#
_entry.id   d9466c407722742a7d04116dbc952732
#
_cell.length_a   1.000
_cell.length_b   1.000
_cell.length_c   1.000
_cell.angle_alpha   90.00
_cell.angle_beta   90.00
_cell.angle_gamma   90.00
#
_symmetry.space_group_name_H-M   'P 1'
#
loop_
_entity.id
_entity.type
_entity.pdbx_description
1 polymer ?
#
loop_
_entity_poly.entity_id
_entity_poly.type
_entity_poly.pdbx_seq_one_letter_code
_entity_poly.pdbx_strand_id
1 'polypeptide(L)'
;MSLNVEVAIVNAFVDGEAGGNPAGIVLAAERFSAEQKQGIAAAVGLSETAFVSPSKIADVKLEFFTPVRQIPHCGHATIATFAYLRQLGNIRAARSSKETIDGTREIVLEDDKAFMEQTEPRYADLSPEDRGALPAILGLDEGDLFPDIPAQVVNTGVGFLVVPVRDAATVKRAKPDQKAVEALSERLDLVGLYLFSRETRIEGRDAGARMFAPRFGIPEESATGMAAGPLACFLHDRMKANKDQLVIEQGHLMEPPSPSAITVRLFRKDGRIRKLMAGGRARRMETRTVEI
;
A
#
# COMPACT_ATOMS: atom_id res chain seq x y z
N MET A 1 -17.25 30.25 12.68
CA MET A 1 -18.25 29.20 12.99
C MET A 1 -17.53 27.91 12.83
N SER A 2 -17.49 27.08 13.87
CA SER A 2 -16.91 25.74 13.75
C SER A 2 -17.78 24.87 12.84
N LEU A 3 -17.14 24.04 12.03
CA LEU A 3 -17.79 23.14 11.08
C LEU A 3 -17.57 21.70 11.52
N ASN A 4 -18.66 20.98 11.80
CA ASN A 4 -18.63 19.55 12.10
C ASN A 4 -18.61 18.74 10.81
N VAL A 5 -17.64 17.84 10.66
CA VAL A 5 -17.47 16.98 9.48
C VAL A 5 -17.47 15.51 9.90
N GLU A 6 -18.34 14.73 9.28
CA GLU A 6 -18.34 13.28 9.46
C GLU A 6 -17.27 12.63 8.60
N VAL A 7 -16.45 11.79 9.21
CA VAL A 7 -15.37 11.03 8.56
C VAL A 7 -15.59 9.55 8.84
N ALA A 8 -15.81 8.76 7.81
CA ALA A 8 -15.84 7.31 7.94
C ALA A 8 -14.40 6.77 8.08
N ILE A 9 -14.15 5.96 9.10
CA ILE A 9 -12.89 5.24 9.26
C ILE A 9 -13.04 3.84 8.69
N VAL A 10 -12.27 3.56 7.65
CA VAL A 10 -12.34 2.29 6.91
C VAL A 10 -10.96 1.67 6.82
N ASN A 11 -10.82 0.45 7.31
CA ASN A 11 -9.58 -0.30 7.20
C ASN A 11 -9.54 -1.07 5.87
N ALA A 12 -8.54 -0.79 5.04
CA ALA A 12 -8.25 -1.55 3.83
C ALA A 12 -7.41 -2.79 4.14
N PHE A 13 -7.55 -3.82 3.32
CA PHE A 13 -6.79 -5.08 3.37
C PHE A 13 -6.97 -5.87 4.68
N VAL A 14 -8.13 -5.74 5.33
CA VAL A 14 -8.42 -6.49 6.56
C VAL A 14 -8.22 -8.00 6.36
N ASP A 15 -7.65 -8.66 7.36
CA ASP A 15 -7.52 -10.10 7.42
C ASP A 15 -8.54 -10.68 8.41
N GLY A 16 -9.66 -11.15 7.86
CA GLY A 16 -10.83 -11.52 8.67
C GLY A 16 -11.60 -10.29 9.16
N GLU A 17 -11.81 -10.20 10.48
CA GLU A 17 -12.65 -9.17 11.13
C GLU A 17 -11.85 -7.97 11.67
N ALA A 18 -10.52 -8.06 11.71
CA ALA A 18 -9.64 -7.08 12.33
C ALA A 18 -8.43 -6.74 11.45
N GLY A 19 -7.58 -5.84 11.93
CA GLY A 19 -6.37 -5.43 11.25
C GLY A 19 -6.64 -4.50 10.07
N GLY A 20 -5.81 -4.61 9.05
CA GLY A 20 -5.84 -3.72 7.89
C GLY A 20 -5.11 -2.40 8.11
N ASN A 21 -5.24 -1.50 7.16
CA ASN A 21 -4.66 -0.17 7.18
C ASN A 21 -5.79 0.88 7.18
N PRO A 22 -5.94 1.69 8.25
CA PRO A 22 -7.03 2.63 8.38
C PRO A 22 -6.85 3.85 7.49
N ALA A 23 -7.95 4.28 6.85
CA ALA A 23 -8.04 5.56 6.15
C ALA A 23 -9.29 6.32 6.58
N GLY A 24 -9.20 7.64 6.67
CA GLY A 24 -10.35 8.53 6.77
C GLY A 24 -11.00 8.71 5.41
N ILE A 25 -12.33 8.74 5.34
CA ILE A 25 -13.08 8.99 4.11
C ILE A 25 -14.11 10.09 4.35
N VAL A 26 -14.01 11.17 3.59
CA VAL A 26 -14.94 12.30 3.60
C VAL A 26 -15.69 12.33 2.27
N LEU A 27 -17.02 12.18 2.34
CA LEU A 27 -17.89 12.23 1.17
C LEU A 27 -18.32 13.67 0.85
N ALA A 28 -18.76 13.93 -0.40
CA ALA A 28 -19.20 15.24 -0.89
C ALA A 28 -18.17 16.34 -0.58
N ALA A 29 -16.90 16.05 -0.86
CA ALA A 29 -15.78 16.87 -0.44
C ALA A 29 -15.49 18.07 -1.35
N GLU A 30 -16.23 18.23 -2.45
CA GLU A 30 -16.16 19.40 -3.33
C GLU A 30 -16.54 20.72 -2.65
N ARG A 31 -17.25 20.64 -1.50
CA ARG A 31 -17.64 21.79 -0.68
C ARG A 31 -16.53 22.35 0.21
N PHE A 32 -15.41 21.62 0.37
CA PHE A 32 -14.30 22.02 1.23
C PHE A 32 -13.13 22.60 0.43
N SER A 33 -12.55 23.70 0.94
CA SER A 33 -11.29 24.23 0.41
C SER A 33 -10.12 23.28 0.72
N ALA A 34 -8.96 23.50 0.08
CA ALA A 34 -7.76 22.72 0.35
C ALA A 34 -7.31 22.85 1.81
N GLU A 35 -7.39 24.05 2.39
CA GLU A 35 -7.06 24.34 3.80
C GLU A 35 -8.01 23.58 4.74
N GLN A 36 -9.31 23.56 4.43
CA GLN A 36 -10.29 22.81 5.23
C GLN A 36 -10.03 21.30 5.15
N LYS A 37 -9.74 20.77 3.96
CA LYS A 37 -9.35 19.34 3.79
C LYS A 37 -8.09 19.01 4.60
N GLN A 38 -7.09 19.89 4.57
CA GLN A 38 -5.89 19.73 5.38
C GLN A 38 -6.18 19.75 6.89
N GLY A 39 -7.04 20.68 7.36
CA GLY A 39 -7.49 20.76 8.74
C GLY A 39 -8.24 19.49 9.19
N ILE A 40 -9.15 18.98 8.33
CA ILE A 40 -9.88 17.73 8.60
C ILE A 40 -8.89 16.55 8.71
N ALA A 41 -7.96 16.41 7.77
CA ALA A 41 -6.98 15.32 7.80
C ALA A 41 -6.09 15.37 9.06
N ALA A 42 -5.66 16.57 9.47
CA ALA A 42 -4.92 16.77 10.71
C ALA A 42 -5.74 16.38 11.94
N ALA A 43 -7.02 16.77 12.01
CA ALA A 43 -7.92 16.43 13.11
C ALA A 43 -8.25 14.93 13.19
N VAL A 44 -8.34 14.24 12.04
CA VAL A 44 -8.52 12.78 11.96
C VAL A 44 -7.29 12.05 12.52
N GLY A 45 -6.08 12.53 12.21
CA GLY A 45 -4.83 12.02 12.74
C GLY A 45 -4.42 10.63 12.23
N LEU A 46 -5.02 10.15 11.14
CA LEU A 46 -4.59 8.94 10.44
C LEU A 46 -3.50 9.27 9.41
N SER A 47 -2.79 8.24 8.94
CA SER A 47 -1.76 8.41 7.89
C SER A 47 -2.32 9.15 6.67
N GLU A 48 -3.54 8.79 6.22
CA GLU A 48 -4.22 9.46 5.13
C GLU A 48 -5.73 9.57 5.31
N THR A 49 -6.26 10.68 4.79
CA THR A 49 -7.69 10.93 4.62
C THR A 49 -7.99 11.15 3.13
N ALA A 50 -8.94 10.39 2.60
CA ALA A 50 -9.44 10.52 1.23
C ALA A 50 -10.67 11.42 1.19
N PHE A 51 -10.66 12.41 0.29
CA PHE A 51 -11.73 13.34 0.02
C PHE A 51 -12.39 12.99 -1.31
N VAL A 52 -13.66 12.61 -1.25
CA VAL A 52 -14.44 12.08 -2.39
C VAL A 52 -15.28 13.17 -3.00
N SER A 53 -15.08 13.43 -4.29
CA SER A 53 -15.81 14.44 -5.07
C SER A 53 -16.25 13.87 -6.41
N PRO A 54 -17.24 14.51 -7.10
CA PRO A 54 -17.55 14.20 -8.50
C PRO A 54 -16.35 14.45 -9.41
N SER A 55 -16.19 13.61 -10.45
CA SER A 55 -15.20 13.79 -11.51
C SER A 55 -15.87 14.10 -12.85
N LYS A 56 -15.13 14.75 -13.76
CA LYS A 56 -15.53 14.96 -15.17
C LYS A 56 -14.91 13.94 -16.13
N ILE A 57 -13.88 13.19 -15.66
CA ILE A 57 -13.06 12.29 -16.49
C ILE A 57 -12.98 10.87 -15.93
N ALA A 58 -13.54 10.64 -14.74
CA ALA A 58 -13.63 9.35 -14.08
C ALA A 58 -14.97 9.26 -13.31
N ASP A 59 -15.24 8.11 -12.69
CA ASP A 59 -16.46 7.96 -11.90
C ASP A 59 -16.37 8.71 -10.56
N VAL A 60 -15.17 8.82 -10.01
CA VAL A 60 -14.90 9.44 -8.71
C VAL A 60 -13.58 10.22 -8.76
N LYS A 61 -13.56 11.42 -8.20
CA LYS A 61 -12.33 12.17 -7.92
C LYS A 61 -11.93 11.94 -6.47
N LEU A 62 -10.65 11.58 -6.25
CA LEU A 62 -10.05 11.42 -4.93
C LEU A 62 -8.90 12.40 -4.74
N GLU A 63 -8.92 13.09 -3.61
CA GLU A 63 -7.82 13.90 -3.12
C GLU A 63 -7.36 13.30 -1.78
N PHE A 64 -6.05 13.10 -1.60
CA PHE A 64 -5.49 12.48 -0.40
C PHE A 64 -4.68 13.49 0.39
N PHE A 65 -4.91 13.51 1.69
CA PHE A 65 -4.18 14.37 2.63
C PHE A 65 -3.65 13.53 3.79
N THR A 66 -2.36 13.71 4.08
CA THR A 66 -1.78 13.34 5.37
C THR A 66 -2.10 14.41 6.40
N PRO A 67 -1.82 14.25 7.69
CA PRO A 67 -1.97 15.31 8.68
C PRO A 67 -1.24 16.62 8.36
N VAL A 68 -0.22 16.57 7.47
CA VAL A 68 0.67 17.71 7.22
C VAL A 68 0.65 18.25 5.78
N ARG A 69 0.20 17.45 4.79
CA ARG A 69 0.20 17.87 3.38
C ARG A 69 -0.71 17.03 2.50
N GLN A 70 -1.06 17.59 1.34
CA GLN A 70 -1.66 16.82 0.25
C GLN A 70 -0.62 15.91 -0.42
N ILE A 71 -1.04 14.70 -0.82
CA ILE A 71 -0.24 13.75 -1.59
C ILE A 71 -0.97 13.35 -2.87
N PRO A 72 -0.24 13.06 -3.97
CA PRO A 72 -0.86 12.79 -5.27
C PRO A 72 -1.58 11.45 -5.35
N HIS A 73 -1.20 10.49 -4.54
CA HIS A 73 -1.70 9.12 -4.61
C HIS A 73 -1.65 8.39 -3.27
N CYS A 74 -2.68 7.56 -2.99
CA CYS A 74 -2.68 6.64 -1.86
C CYS A 74 -3.42 5.34 -2.22
N GLY A 75 -2.73 4.20 -2.10
CA GLY A 75 -3.26 2.88 -2.46
C GLY A 75 -4.34 2.40 -1.49
N HIS A 76 -4.01 2.30 -0.20
CA HIS A 76 -4.95 1.75 0.79
C HIS A 76 -6.18 2.62 0.98
N ALA A 77 -6.02 3.95 1.00
CA ALA A 77 -7.16 4.86 1.07
C ALA A 77 -8.07 4.77 -0.18
N THR A 78 -7.51 4.46 -1.36
CA THR A 78 -8.31 4.15 -2.55
C THR A 78 -9.14 2.88 -2.35
N ILE A 79 -8.52 1.78 -1.92
CA ILE A 79 -9.20 0.50 -1.68
C ILE A 79 -10.30 0.67 -0.62
N ALA A 80 -9.98 1.35 0.50
CA ALA A 80 -10.95 1.68 1.55
C ALA A 80 -12.14 2.47 0.99
N THR A 81 -11.87 3.53 0.20
CA THR A 81 -12.92 4.39 -0.36
C THR A 81 -13.85 3.64 -1.30
N PHE A 82 -13.31 2.90 -2.27
CA PHE A 82 -14.14 2.20 -3.25
C PHE A 82 -14.95 1.06 -2.65
N ALA A 83 -14.38 0.30 -1.72
CA ALA A 83 -15.13 -0.69 -0.97
C ALA A 83 -16.25 -0.04 -0.14
N TYR A 84 -15.99 1.10 0.50
CA TYR A 84 -17.00 1.84 1.26
C TYR A 84 -18.12 2.37 0.36
N LEU A 85 -17.79 2.99 -0.79
CA LEU A 85 -18.78 3.46 -1.76
C LEU A 85 -19.65 2.30 -2.30
N ARG A 86 -19.06 1.12 -2.47
CA ARG A 86 -19.79 -0.11 -2.82
C ARG A 86 -20.76 -0.52 -1.72
N GLN A 87 -20.33 -0.53 -0.46
CA GLN A 87 -21.18 -0.86 0.70
C GLN A 87 -22.36 0.11 0.86
N LEU A 88 -22.16 1.38 0.53
CA LEU A 88 -23.23 2.39 0.52
C LEU A 88 -24.18 2.27 -0.68
N GLY A 89 -23.87 1.44 -1.67
CA GLY A 89 -24.64 1.32 -2.92
C GLY A 89 -24.41 2.45 -3.92
N ASN A 90 -23.43 3.34 -3.66
CA ASN A 90 -23.09 4.45 -4.55
C ASN A 90 -22.43 3.96 -5.85
N ILE A 91 -21.69 2.85 -5.79
CA ILE A 91 -21.10 2.17 -6.96
C ILE A 91 -21.65 0.75 -7.03
N ARG A 92 -22.41 0.44 -8.09
CA ARG A 92 -22.99 -0.88 -8.31
C ARG A 92 -22.25 -1.71 -9.36
N ALA A 93 -21.57 -1.03 -10.29
CA ALA A 93 -20.79 -1.67 -11.35
C ALA A 93 -19.59 -2.44 -10.79
N ALA A 94 -19.20 -3.53 -11.45
CA ALA A 94 -18.00 -4.29 -11.11
C ALA A 94 -16.70 -3.57 -11.51
N ARG A 95 -16.78 -2.57 -12.38
CA ARG A 95 -15.65 -1.72 -12.80
C ARG A 95 -15.99 -0.28 -12.53
N SER A 96 -14.99 0.47 -12.11
CA SER A 96 -15.05 1.89 -11.84
C SER A 96 -13.70 2.53 -12.12
N SER A 97 -13.61 3.84 -11.97
CA SER A 97 -12.38 4.58 -12.20
C SER A 97 -12.25 5.71 -11.18
N LYS A 98 -11.02 6.05 -10.85
CA LYS A 98 -10.69 7.21 -10.04
C LYS A 98 -9.87 8.23 -10.82
N GLU A 99 -10.09 9.50 -10.53
CA GLU A 99 -9.23 10.63 -10.87
C GLU A 99 -8.42 11.05 -9.64
N THR A 100 -7.13 11.28 -9.81
CA THR A 100 -6.24 11.88 -8.79
C THR A 100 -5.27 12.84 -9.48
N ILE A 101 -4.44 13.56 -8.71
CA ILE A 101 -3.33 14.37 -9.26
C ILE A 101 -2.40 13.52 -10.14
N ASP A 102 -2.23 12.24 -9.78
CA ASP A 102 -1.40 11.26 -10.50
C ASP A 102 -2.09 10.65 -11.75
N GLY A 103 -3.25 11.16 -12.13
CA GLY A 103 -4.04 10.70 -13.28
C GLY A 103 -5.15 9.73 -12.91
N THR A 104 -5.65 9.01 -13.93
CA THR A 104 -6.76 8.06 -13.79
C THR A 104 -6.25 6.64 -13.59
N ARG A 105 -6.99 5.82 -12.81
CA ARG A 105 -6.73 4.39 -12.61
C ARG A 105 -8.03 3.61 -12.64
N GLU A 106 -7.97 2.40 -13.22
CA GLU A 106 -9.07 1.45 -13.16
C GLU A 106 -9.20 0.84 -11.75
N ILE A 107 -10.43 0.68 -11.31
CA ILE A 107 -10.81 0.00 -10.08
C ILE A 107 -11.74 -1.15 -10.44
N VAL A 108 -11.47 -2.34 -9.91
CA VAL A 108 -12.36 -3.50 -10.01
C VAL A 108 -12.94 -3.81 -8.64
N LEU A 109 -14.24 -4.02 -8.60
CA LEU A 109 -15.01 -4.27 -7.38
C LEU A 109 -15.63 -5.67 -7.46
N GLU A 110 -15.30 -6.51 -6.48
CA GLU A 110 -15.79 -7.89 -6.37
C GLU A 110 -16.24 -8.15 -4.94
N ASP A 111 -17.52 -8.36 -4.74
CA ASP A 111 -18.14 -8.54 -3.43
C ASP A 111 -17.71 -7.41 -2.45
N ASP A 112 -16.96 -7.77 -1.41
CA ASP A 112 -16.42 -6.86 -0.38
C ASP A 112 -14.96 -6.44 -0.65
N LYS A 113 -14.42 -6.71 -1.86
CA LYS A 113 -13.05 -6.40 -2.27
C LYS A 113 -13.01 -5.29 -3.31
N ALA A 114 -11.98 -4.47 -3.21
CA ALA A 114 -11.62 -3.52 -4.24
C ALA A 114 -10.18 -3.80 -4.71
N PHE A 115 -9.95 -3.64 -6.00
CA PHE A 115 -8.64 -3.83 -6.64
C PHE A 115 -8.31 -2.60 -7.47
N MET A 116 -7.07 -2.14 -7.38
CA MET A 116 -6.56 -1.02 -8.15
C MET A 116 -5.47 -1.45 -9.10
N GLU A 117 -5.54 -0.92 -10.31
CA GLU A 117 -4.55 -1.13 -11.36
C GLU A 117 -3.19 -0.57 -10.99
N GLN A 118 -2.13 -1.31 -11.34
CA GLN A 118 -0.75 -0.89 -11.37
C GLN A 118 -0.12 -1.23 -12.72
N THR A 119 0.91 -0.50 -13.12
CA THR A 119 1.57 -0.65 -14.42
C THR A 119 2.47 -1.90 -14.48
N GLU A 120 2.94 -2.25 -15.68
CA GLU A 120 3.95 -3.31 -15.85
C GLU A 120 5.21 -3.03 -15.03
N PRO A 121 5.86 -4.08 -14.49
CA PRO A 121 7.02 -3.91 -13.62
C PRO A 121 8.25 -3.45 -14.40
N ARG A 122 9.02 -2.54 -13.80
CA ARG A 122 10.38 -2.19 -14.19
C ARG A 122 11.32 -2.54 -13.05
N TYR A 123 12.47 -3.11 -13.39
CA TYR A 123 13.45 -3.60 -12.42
C TYR A 123 14.76 -2.81 -12.54
N ALA A 124 15.37 -2.49 -11.39
CA ALA A 124 16.73 -1.96 -11.35
C ALA A 124 17.52 -2.62 -10.21
N ASP A 125 18.75 -2.98 -10.49
CA ASP A 125 19.65 -3.56 -9.51
C ASP A 125 20.27 -2.47 -8.62
N LEU A 126 20.57 -2.84 -7.38
CA LEU A 126 21.35 -2.00 -6.48
C LEU A 126 22.82 -1.96 -6.91
N SER A 127 23.48 -0.82 -6.66
CA SER A 127 24.93 -0.75 -6.73
C SER A 127 25.57 -1.75 -5.75
N PRO A 128 26.82 -2.18 -5.97
CA PRO A 128 27.53 -3.03 -5.00
C PRO A 128 27.62 -2.40 -3.61
N GLU A 129 27.78 -1.07 -3.53
CA GLU A 129 27.83 -0.31 -2.29
C GLU A 129 26.48 -0.37 -1.54
N ASP A 130 25.36 -0.06 -2.21
CA ASP A 130 24.03 -0.09 -1.62
C ASP A 130 23.66 -1.50 -1.16
N ARG A 131 24.03 -2.51 -1.96
CA ARG A 131 23.81 -3.91 -1.62
C ARG A 131 24.57 -4.31 -0.35
N GLY A 132 25.84 -3.91 -0.24
CA GLY A 132 26.68 -4.18 0.92
C GLY A 132 26.23 -3.47 2.19
N ALA A 133 25.61 -2.28 2.06
CA ALA A 133 25.09 -1.52 3.19
C ALA A 133 23.73 -2.04 3.71
N LEU A 134 22.99 -2.78 2.89
CA LEU A 134 21.61 -3.15 3.16
C LEU A 134 21.39 -3.93 4.46
N PRO A 135 22.22 -4.93 4.85
CA PRO A 135 22.08 -5.62 6.13
C PRO A 135 22.14 -4.64 7.31
N ALA A 136 23.14 -3.77 7.36
CA ALA A 136 23.29 -2.77 8.42
C ALA A 136 22.09 -1.79 8.47
N ILE A 137 21.62 -1.34 7.31
CA ILE A 137 20.42 -0.47 7.20
C ILE A 137 19.18 -1.15 7.82
N LEU A 138 19.06 -2.47 7.68
CA LEU A 138 17.94 -3.25 8.19
C LEU A 138 18.13 -3.75 9.63
N GLY A 139 19.32 -3.53 10.24
CA GLY A 139 19.68 -4.11 11.52
C GLY A 139 19.77 -5.64 11.48
N LEU A 140 20.32 -6.18 10.39
CA LEU A 140 20.45 -7.59 10.07
C LEU A 140 21.92 -7.92 9.75
N ASP A 141 22.24 -9.23 9.73
CA ASP A 141 23.51 -9.73 9.25
C ASP A 141 23.45 -10.08 7.75
N GLU A 142 24.61 -10.16 7.07
CA GLU A 142 24.67 -10.56 5.65
C GLU A 142 24.00 -11.94 5.43
N GLY A 143 24.22 -12.87 6.35
CA GLY A 143 23.64 -14.20 6.30
C GLY A 143 22.12 -14.24 6.43
N ASP A 144 21.45 -13.16 6.76
CA ASP A 144 19.99 -13.04 6.89
C ASP A 144 19.30 -12.76 5.57
N LEU A 145 20.01 -12.16 4.62
CA LEU A 145 19.48 -11.96 3.28
C LEU A 145 19.39 -13.29 2.51
N PHE A 146 18.51 -13.34 1.55
CA PHE A 146 18.36 -14.52 0.71
C PHE A 146 19.61 -14.68 -0.19
N PRO A 147 20.32 -15.84 -0.13
CA PRO A 147 21.67 -15.93 -0.68
C PRO A 147 21.74 -15.78 -2.21
N ASP A 148 20.77 -16.35 -2.94
CA ASP A 148 20.81 -16.48 -4.39
C ASP A 148 20.01 -15.45 -5.16
N ILE A 149 19.18 -14.66 -4.48
CA ILE A 149 18.29 -13.69 -5.09
C ILE A 149 18.45 -12.35 -4.37
N PRO A 150 19.18 -11.39 -4.98
CA PRO A 150 19.44 -10.11 -4.34
C PRO A 150 18.19 -9.23 -4.27
N ALA A 151 18.23 -8.28 -3.33
CA ALA A 151 17.26 -7.20 -3.28
C ALA A 151 17.29 -6.40 -4.59
N GLN A 152 16.12 -5.96 -5.03
CA GLN A 152 15.98 -5.26 -6.31
C GLN A 152 14.93 -4.14 -6.19
N VAL A 153 15.17 -3.03 -6.85
CA VAL A 153 14.14 -2.01 -7.05
C VAL A 153 13.11 -2.52 -8.06
N VAL A 154 11.85 -2.51 -7.67
CA VAL A 154 10.73 -2.87 -8.54
C VAL A 154 9.74 -1.70 -8.56
N ASN A 155 9.42 -1.21 -9.76
CA ASN A 155 8.52 -0.09 -9.99
C ASN A 155 7.31 -0.54 -10.82
N THR A 156 6.11 -0.39 -10.26
CA THR A 156 4.81 -0.67 -10.91
C THR A 156 3.90 0.57 -10.93
N GLY A 157 4.53 1.73 -11.06
CA GLY A 157 3.94 3.07 -10.98
C GLY A 157 4.71 3.94 -9.98
N VAL A 158 5.15 3.34 -8.86
CA VAL A 158 6.11 3.91 -7.91
C VAL A 158 7.14 2.84 -7.52
N GLY A 159 8.34 3.26 -7.10
CA GLY A 159 9.45 2.36 -6.78
C GLY A 159 9.44 1.88 -5.34
N PHE A 160 9.68 0.58 -5.14
CA PHE A 160 10.00 -0.02 -3.84
C PHE A 160 11.25 -0.87 -3.95
N LEU A 161 12.07 -0.87 -2.90
CA LEU A 161 13.14 -1.85 -2.76
C LEU A 161 12.57 -3.12 -2.14
N VAL A 162 12.46 -4.17 -2.94
CA VAL A 162 12.00 -5.50 -2.53
C VAL A 162 13.18 -6.29 -1.99
N VAL A 163 13.13 -6.67 -0.71
CA VAL A 163 14.26 -7.29 0.01
C VAL A 163 13.87 -8.69 0.48
N PRO A 164 14.36 -9.75 -0.17
CA PRO A 164 14.13 -11.11 0.28
C PRO A 164 15.05 -11.47 1.45
N VAL A 165 14.48 -12.06 2.50
CA VAL A 165 15.21 -12.63 3.63
C VAL A 165 14.84 -14.10 3.86
N ARG A 166 15.60 -14.80 4.67
CA ARG A 166 15.53 -16.27 4.83
C ARG A 166 14.17 -16.74 5.34
N ASP A 167 13.65 -16.12 6.39
CA ASP A 167 12.51 -16.63 7.16
C ASP A 167 11.70 -15.50 7.83
N ALA A 168 10.54 -15.86 8.37
CA ALA A 168 9.65 -14.94 9.07
C ALA A 168 10.27 -14.37 10.36
N ALA A 169 11.15 -15.13 11.02
CA ALA A 169 11.85 -14.68 12.23
C ALA A 169 12.80 -13.53 11.89
N THR A 170 13.47 -13.60 10.75
CA THR A 170 14.31 -12.51 10.22
C THR A 170 13.49 -11.28 9.87
N VAL A 171 12.33 -11.43 9.19
CA VAL A 171 11.41 -10.31 8.94
C VAL A 171 11.00 -9.64 10.25
N LYS A 172 10.63 -10.45 11.26
CA LYS A 172 10.16 -9.95 12.57
C LYS A 172 11.24 -9.17 13.33
N ARG A 173 12.49 -9.68 13.36
CA ARG A 173 13.58 -9.08 14.16
C ARG A 173 14.23 -7.87 13.48
N ALA A 174 14.00 -7.63 12.19
CA ALA A 174 14.54 -6.49 11.49
C ALA A 174 14.18 -5.18 12.21
N LYS A 175 15.21 -4.33 12.41
CA LYS A 175 15.10 -3.01 13.04
C LYS A 175 15.75 -1.97 12.13
N PRO A 176 15.06 -1.54 11.07
CA PRO A 176 15.62 -0.60 10.12
C PRO A 176 16.00 0.73 10.77
N ASP A 177 17.21 1.21 10.47
CA ASP A 177 17.61 2.58 10.77
C ASP A 177 16.79 3.52 9.86
N GLN A 178 15.85 4.24 10.46
CA GLN A 178 14.90 5.07 9.74
C GLN A 178 15.60 6.15 8.90
N LYS A 179 16.68 6.76 9.40
CA LYS A 179 17.44 7.78 8.67
C LYS A 179 18.20 7.18 7.48
N ALA A 180 18.78 6.00 7.66
CA ALA A 180 19.46 5.30 6.58
C ALA A 180 18.49 4.82 5.50
N VAL A 181 17.29 4.33 5.88
CA VAL A 181 16.20 3.98 4.96
C VAL A 181 15.72 5.21 4.19
N GLU A 182 15.54 6.35 4.87
CA GLU A 182 15.14 7.62 4.24
C GLU A 182 16.16 8.06 3.20
N ALA A 183 17.45 8.12 3.58
CA ALA A 183 18.54 8.51 2.70
C ALA A 183 18.68 7.60 1.47
N LEU A 184 18.52 6.27 1.67
CA LEU A 184 18.52 5.30 0.57
C LEU A 184 17.32 5.53 -0.36
N SER A 185 16.12 5.75 0.23
CA SER A 185 14.90 5.98 -0.51
C SER A 185 14.94 7.26 -1.33
N GLU A 186 15.51 8.34 -0.79
CA GLU A 186 15.72 9.60 -1.52
C GLU A 186 16.67 9.43 -2.71
N ARG A 187 17.82 8.79 -2.48
CA ARG A 187 18.85 8.59 -3.53
C ARG A 187 18.35 7.72 -4.68
N LEU A 188 17.55 6.70 -4.40
CA LEU A 188 17.03 5.76 -5.39
C LEU A 188 15.62 6.12 -5.88
N ASP A 189 15.05 7.24 -5.43
CA ASP A 189 13.67 7.67 -5.69
C ASP A 189 12.62 6.60 -5.41
N LEU A 190 12.68 6.03 -4.20
CA LEU A 190 11.76 5.02 -3.72
C LEU A 190 10.71 5.60 -2.79
N VAL A 191 9.55 4.94 -2.75
CA VAL A 191 8.59 5.13 -1.66
C VAL A 191 9.15 4.55 -0.37
N GLY A 192 9.72 3.35 -0.42
CA GLY A 192 10.28 2.71 0.74
C GLY A 192 10.84 1.32 0.46
N LEU A 193 11.11 0.60 1.54
CA LEU A 193 11.62 -0.77 1.54
C LEU A 193 10.49 -1.76 1.87
N TYR A 194 10.46 -2.88 1.15
CA TYR A 194 9.52 -3.97 1.39
C TYR A 194 10.28 -5.26 1.68
N LEU A 195 10.48 -5.52 2.96
CA LEU A 195 11.19 -6.69 3.48
C LEU A 195 10.24 -7.88 3.56
N PHE A 196 10.61 -9.05 3.04
CA PHE A 196 9.73 -10.21 3.02
C PHE A 196 10.46 -11.55 3.15
N SER A 197 9.74 -12.56 3.60
CA SER A 197 10.10 -13.98 3.45
C SER A 197 8.97 -14.77 2.77
N ARG A 198 9.30 -15.99 2.31
CA ARG A 198 8.30 -16.93 1.77
C ARG A 198 7.51 -17.64 2.88
N GLU A 199 7.94 -17.53 4.11
CA GLU A 199 7.19 -18.06 5.24
C GLU A 199 6.03 -17.14 5.58
N THR A 200 4.87 -17.75 5.77
CA THR A 200 3.62 -17.06 6.06
C THR A 200 2.99 -17.62 7.34
N ARG A 201 2.21 -16.80 8.01
CA ARG A 201 1.48 -17.20 9.20
C ARG A 201 0.27 -18.06 8.88
N ILE A 202 -0.34 -17.83 7.73
CA ILE A 202 -1.50 -18.57 7.24
C ILE A 202 -1.09 -19.39 6.02
N GLU A 203 -1.35 -20.69 6.08
CA GLU A 203 -1.03 -21.61 4.99
C GLU A 203 -1.72 -21.21 3.68
N GLY A 204 -1.04 -21.45 2.55
CA GLY A 204 -1.54 -21.13 1.21
C GLY A 204 -1.27 -19.70 0.74
N ARG A 205 -0.75 -18.83 1.59
CA ARG A 205 -0.26 -17.50 1.19
C ARG A 205 1.15 -17.55 0.63
N ASP A 206 1.60 -16.48 -0.02
CA ASP A 206 2.81 -16.50 -0.84
C ASP A 206 4.02 -15.83 -0.23
N ALA A 207 3.82 -14.82 0.63
CA ALA A 207 4.87 -14.15 1.38
C ALA A 207 4.32 -13.40 2.60
N GLY A 208 5.16 -13.26 3.63
CA GLY A 208 4.95 -12.38 4.79
C GLY A 208 5.91 -11.20 4.75
N ALA A 209 5.41 -9.97 4.88
CA ALA A 209 6.18 -8.76 4.63
C ALA A 209 6.00 -7.67 5.70
N ARG A 210 7.00 -6.75 5.76
CA ARG A 210 6.95 -5.47 6.48
C ARG A 210 7.38 -4.34 5.55
N MET A 211 6.74 -3.17 5.67
CA MET A 211 6.99 -2.01 4.82
C MET A 211 7.44 -0.80 5.65
N PHE A 212 8.51 -0.14 5.19
CA PHE A 212 9.13 1.00 5.84
C PHE A 212 9.29 2.14 4.84
N ALA A 213 8.71 3.31 5.14
CA ALA A 213 8.72 4.48 4.25
C ALA A 213 8.95 5.80 5.01
N PRO A 214 10.05 5.94 5.78
CA PRO A 214 10.31 7.13 6.59
C PRO A 214 10.41 8.42 5.79
N ARG A 215 10.85 8.38 4.52
CA ARG A 215 10.82 9.52 3.59
C ARG A 215 9.45 10.21 3.51
N PHE A 216 8.39 9.45 3.77
CA PHE A 216 7.01 9.95 3.78
C PHE A 216 6.43 10.09 5.20
N GLY A 217 7.28 10.01 6.24
CA GLY A 217 6.86 10.07 7.62
C GLY A 217 6.16 8.81 8.12
N ILE A 218 6.35 7.68 7.44
CA ILE A 218 5.77 6.37 7.77
C ILE A 218 6.89 5.43 8.24
N PRO A 219 7.14 5.32 9.55
CA PRO A 219 8.18 4.42 10.07
C PRO A 219 7.92 2.95 9.69
N GLU A 220 6.67 2.52 9.76
CA GLU A 220 6.19 1.21 9.31
C GLU A 220 4.69 1.30 8.98
N GLU A 221 4.25 0.62 7.93
CA GLU A 221 2.85 0.59 7.52
C GLU A 221 2.26 -0.82 7.59
N SER A 222 1.01 -0.94 8.03
CA SER A 222 0.35 -2.22 8.27
C SER A 222 -0.10 -2.95 7.01
N ALA A 223 -0.41 -2.23 5.93
CA ALA A 223 -0.75 -2.83 4.63
C ALA A 223 -0.53 -1.86 3.48
N THR A 224 0.25 -2.30 2.47
CA THR A 224 0.70 -1.45 1.36
C THR A 224 0.46 -2.14 0.02
N GLY A 225 -0.70 -1.92 -0.58
CA GLY A 225 -1.05 -2.51 -1.88
C GLY A 225 -0.07 -2.13 -2.99
N MET A 226 0.50 -0.89 -2.92
CA MET A 226 1.49 -0.40 -3.89
C MET A 226 2.86 -1.09 -3.75
N ALA A 227 3.18 -1.70 -2.60
CA ALA A 227 4.39 -2.50 -2.40
C ALA A 227 4.15 -3.99 -2.68
N ALA A 228 2.94 -4.48 -2.40
CA ALA A 228 2.56 -5.88 -2.67
C ALA A 228 2.59 -6.21 -4.16
N GLY A 229 2.23 -5.25 -5.04
CA GLY A 229 2.34 -5.40 -6.50
C GLY A 229 3.76 -5.68 -6.95
N PRO A 230 4.75 -4.81 -6.66
CA PRO A 230 6.18 -5.05 -6.86
C PRO A 230 6.66 -6.40 -6.33
N LEU A 231 6.28 -6.76 -5.09
CA LEU A 231 6.66 -8.06 -4.51
C LEU A 231 6.08 -9.23 -5.30
N ALA A 232 4.83 -9.19 -5.72
CA ALA A 232 4.21 -10.25 -6.51
C ALA A 232 4.92 -10.42 -7.87
N CYS A 233 5.31 -9.32 -8.52
CA CYS A 233 6.12 -9.35 -9.74
C CYS A 233 7.50 -9.96 -9.48
N PHE A 234 8.15 -9.59 -8.38
CA PHE A 234 9.45 -10.15 -7.98
C PHE A 234 9.34 -11.66 -7.70
N LEU A 235 8.33 -12.09 -6.96
CA LEU A 235 8.07 -13.52 -6.69
C LEU A 235 7.88 -14.30 -8.00
N HIS A 236 7.13 -13.77 -8.96
CA HIS A 236 6.90 -14.40 -10.25
C HIS A 236 8.19 -14.43 -11.09
N ASP A 237 8.84 -13.29 -11.31
CA ASP A 237 9.93 -13.18 -12.30
C ASP A 237 11.28 -13.67 -11.74
N ARG A 238 11.57 -13.45 -10.44
CA ARG A 238 12.86 -13.78 -9.81
C ARG A 238 12.82 -15.10 -9.04
N MET A 239 11.71 -15.35 -8.32
CA MET A 239 11.58 -16.55 -7.49
C MET A 239 10.74 -17.66 -8.15
N LYS A 240 10.37 -17.50 -9.42
CA LYS A 240 9.66 -18.48 -10.24
C LYS A 240 8.32 -18.95 -9.63
N ALA A 241 7.62 -18.09 -8.92
CA ALA A 241 6.28 -18.39 -8.45
C ALA A 241 5.33 -18.45 -9.65
N ASN A 242 4.97 -19.66 -10.08
CA ASN A 242 4.11 -19.87 -11.24
C ASN A 242 2.62 -19.73 -10.88
N LYS A 243 2.23 -18.53 -10.45
CA LYS A 243 0.86 -18.18 -10.09
C LYS A 243 0.49 -16.86 -10.73
N ASP A 244 -0.77 -16.71 -11.17
CA ASP A 244 -1.32 -15.44 -11.65
C ASP A 244 -1.99 -14.64 -10.54
N GLN A 245 -2.25 -15.27 -9.39
CA GLN A 245 -2.75 -14.62 -8.18
C GLN A 245 -1.88 -15.00 -6.99
N LEU A 246 -1.42 -13.98 -6.27
CA LEU A 246 -0.61 -14.13 -5.06
C LEU A 246 -1.30 -13.41 -3.90
N VAL A 247 -1.12 -13.92 -2.68
CA VAL A 247 -1.61 -13.32 -1.45
C VAL A 247 -0.43 -12.99 -0.54
N ILE A 248 -0.27 -11.72 -0.22
CA ILE A 248 0.80 -11.20 0.62
C ILE A 248 0.23 -10.87 2.00
N GLU A 249 0.86 -11.40 3.05
CA GLU A 249 0.61 -10.98 4.42
C GLU A 249 1.45 -9.75 4.75
N GLN A 250 0.85 -8.78 5.43
CA GLN A 250 1.56 -7.65 6.02
C GLN A 250 0.93 -7.31 7.37
N GLY A 251 1.65 -6.59 8.24
CA GLY A 251 1.13 -6.17 9.54
C GLY A 251 1.07 -7.25 10.62
N HIS A 252 1.29 -8.53 10.29
CA HIS A 252 1.33 -9.62 11.27
C HIS A 252 2.56 -9.56 12.18
N LEU A 253 3.67 -9.03 11.66
CA LEU A 253 4.98 -9.02 12.31
C LEU A 253 5.39 -7.64 12.84
N MET A 254 4.53 -6.62 12.66
CA MET A 254 4.72 -5.28 13.22
C MET A 254 4.29 -5.22 14.69
N GLU A 255 4.60 -4.11 15.36
CA GLU A 255 4.24 -3.88 16.77
C GLU A 255 3.56 -2.51 16.95
N PRO A 256 2.29 -2.42 17.38
CA PRO A 256 1.37 -3.55 17.60
C PRO A 256 0.92 -4.21 16.29
N PRO A 257 0.52 -5.49 16.30
CA PRO A 257 0.09 -6.18 15.09
C PRO A 257 -1.20 -5.57 14.49
N SER A 258 -1.22 -5.41 13.17
CA SER A 258 -2.41 -5.08 12.39
C SER A 258 -2.50 -6.01 11.17
N PRO A 259 -2.98 -7.27 11.35
CA PRO A 259 -2.98 -8.29 10.32
C PRO A 259 -3.68 -7.86 9.04
N SER A 260 -3.02 -8.06 7.90
CA SER A 260 -3.53 -7.67 6.59
C SER A 260 -3.28 -8.74 5.55
N ALA A 261 -4.20 -8.86 4.58
CA ALA A 261 -4.08 -9.75 3.43
C ALA A 261 -4.29 -8.97 2.14
N ILE A 262 -3.24 -8.91 1.32
CA ILE A 262 -3.23 -8.17 0.05
C ILE A 262 -3.19 -9.18 -1.09
N THR A 263 -4.21 -9.18 -1.93
CA THR A 263 -4.28 -10.02 -3.13
C THR A 263 -3.74 -9.25 -4.32
N VAL A 264 -2.80 -9.86 -5.05
CA VAL A 264 -2.25 -9.32 -6.30
C VAL A 264 -2.57 -10.28 -7.44
N ARG A 265 -3.13 -9.74 -8.54
CA ARG A 265 -3.40 -10.48 -9.78
C ARG A 265 -2.49 -9.98 -10.88
N LEU A 266 -1.78 -10.90 -11.52
CA LEU A 266 -0.86 -10.62 -12.62
C LEU A 266 -1.54 -10.93 -13.95
N PHE A 267 -1.51 -9.98 -14.87
CA PHE A 267 -2.01 -10.16 -16.23
C PHE A 267 -0.84 -10.23 -17.19
N ARG A 268 -0.64 -11.41 -17.76
CA ARG A 268 0.51 -11.70 -18.62
C ARG A 268 0.11 -11.73 -20.09
N LYS A 269 1.03 -11.29 -20.95
CA LYS A 269 0.96 -11.46 -22.40
C LYS A 269 2.37 -11.78 -22.89
N ASP A 270 2.49 -12.81 -23.72
CA ASP A 270 3.78 -13.28 -24.29
C ASP A 270 4.84 -13.56 -23.21
N GLY A 271 4.43 -14.21 -22.09
CA GLY A 271 5.29 -14.56 -20.97
C GLY A 271 5.72 -13.38 -20.06
N ARG A 272 5.25 -12.15 -20.32
CA ARG A 272 5.59 -10.95 -19.52
C ARG A 272 4.38 -10.39 -18.80
N ILE A 273 4.59 -9.90 -17.59
CA ILE A 273 3.57 -9.15 -16.83
C ILE A 273 3.37 -7.81 -17.54
N ARG A 274 2.13 -7.51 -17.97
CA ARG A 274 1.78 -6.26 -18.64
C ARG A 274 0.97 -5.32 -17.77
N LYS A 275 0.29 -5.87 -16.80
CA LYS A 275 -0.62 -5.17 -15.90
C LYS A 275 -0.76 -6.01 -14.65
N LEU A 276 -1.04 -5.38 -13.54
CA LEU A 276 -1.45 -6.07 -12.33
C LEU A 276 -2.55 -5.29 -11.61
N MET A 277 -3.26 -6.00 -10.74
CA MET A 277 -4.27 -5.43 -9.86
C MET A 277 -3.93 -5.83 -8.43
N ALA A 278 -3.72 -4.85 -7.55
CA ALA A 278 -3.53 -5.09 -6.13
C ALA A 278 -4.77 -4.64 -5.36
N GLY A 279 -5.24 -5.46 -4.43
CA GLY A 279 -6.46 -5.18 -3.72
C GLY A 279 -6.72 -6.13 -2.55
N GLY A 280 -7.90 -6.01 -1.97
CA GLY A 280 -8.32 -6.82 -0.84
C GLY A 280 -9.65 -6.36 -0.26
N ARG A 281 -10.01 -6.97 0.86
CA ARG A 281 -11.21 -6.60 1.62
C ARG A 281 -11.02 -5.27 2.31
N ALA A 282 -12.10 -4.52 2.49
CA ALA A 282 -12.08 -3.36 3.36
C ALA A 282 -13.33 -3.36 4.26
N ARG A 283 -13.16 -2.81 5.47
CA ARG A 283 -14.20 -2.79 6.47
C ARG A 283 -14.33 -1.42 7.10
N ARG A 284 -15.55 -0.88 7.14
CA ARG A 284 -15.85 0.29 7.94
C ARG A 284 -15.79 -0.08 9.42
N MET A 285 -15.00 0.67 10.17
CA MET A 285 -14.80 0.49 11.61
C MET A 285 -15.75 1.39 12.41
N GLU A 286 -15.74 2.68 12.11
CA GLU A 286 -16.51 3.69 12.82
C GLU A 286 -16.78 4.93 11.96
N THR A 287 -17.55 5.86 12.48
CA THR A 287 -17.63 7.24 11.97
C THR A 287 -17.19 8.18 13.08
N ARG A 288 -16.27 9.09 12.77
CA ARG A 288 -15.83 10.16 13.66
C ARG A 288 -16.41 11.49 13.20
N THR A 289 -16.77 12.34 14.13
CA THR A 289 -17.05 13.74 13.84
C THR A 289 -15.83 14.55 14.24
N VAL A 290 -15.29 15.32 13.30
CA VAL A 290 -14.19 16.26 13.56
C VAL A 290 -14.70 17.69 13.41
N GLU A 291 -14.19 18.59 14.25
CA GLU A 291 -14.51 20.01 14.23
C GLU A 291 -13.31 20.78 13.65
N ILE A 292 -13.59 21.67 12.68
CA ILE A 292 -12.58 22.52 12.03
C ILE A 292 -13.01 23.98 12.03
#